data_8a0860a23c5fa19ace5e204669776668
#
_entry.id   8a0860a23c5fa19ace5e204669776668
#
_cell.length_a   1.000
_cell.length_b   1.000
_cell.length_c   1.000
_cell.angle_alpha   90.00
_cell.angle_beta   90.00
_cell.angle_gamma   90.00
#
_symmetry.space_group_name_H-M   'P 1'
#
loop_
_entity.id
_entity.type
_entity.pdbx_description
1 polymer ?
#
loop_
_entity_poly.entity_id
_entity_poly.type
_entity_poly.pdbx_seq_one_letter_code
_entity_poly.pdbx_strand_id
1 'polypeptide(L)'
;SFDIESGDVLAIFNPFSYDFSINYSELRAYSSIMTVRKAQSESDKEIRYIADEDKIVVELPIEKYNQYLQFKNDPNFIPIIHASIVQNALLAVLLQEDWSQNTDDPLWKRTIRYRVEHEEDLKKYKDFSDKENLIMLSHKLLCDPIKRMFETITLCTNSDDD
;
A
#
# COMPACT_ATOMS: atom_id res chain seq x y z
N SER A 1 40.92 -12.99 -12.60
CA SER A 1 41.25 -11.69 -12.03
C SER A 1 40.67 -10.62 -12.97
N PHE A 2 39.87 -9.74 -12.47
CA PHE A 2 39.46 -8.57 -13.21
C PHE A 2 40.50 -7.47 -12.99
N ASP A 3 41.11 -7.03 -14.09
CA ASP A 3 42.01 -5.86 -14.03
C ASP A 3 41.15 -4.60 -14.00
N ILE A 4 41.27 -3.82 -12.90
CA ILE A 4 40.58 -2.53 -12.72
C ILE A 4 41.56 -1.47 -13.19
N GLU A 5 41.20 -0.72 -14.23
CA GLU A 5 42.00 0.38 -14.78
C GLU A 5 41.65 1.70 -14.06
N SER A 6 42.66 2.60 -14.06
CA SER A 6 42.47 3.93 -13.50
C SER A 6 41.44 4.72 -14.33
N GLY A 7 40.26 4.96 -13.74
CA GLY A 7 39.12 5.61 -14.39
C GLY A 7 37.86 4.76 -14.40
N ASP A 8 37.93 3.50 -14.00
CA ASP A 8 36.76 2.64 -13.89
C ASP A 8 35.87 3.09 -12.73
N VAL A 9 34.60 3.34 -13.03
CA VAL A 9 33.58 3.66 -12.01
C VAL A 9 33.07 2.35 -11.44
N LEU A 10 33.62 1.94 -10.28
CA LEU A 10 33.27 0.68 -9.62
C LEU A 10 31.92 0.72 -8.94
N ALA A 11 31.53 1.83 -8.35
CA ALA A 11 30.21 2.14 -7.83
C ALA A 11 30.13 3.63 -7.49
N ILE A 12 29.07 4.28 -7.87
CA ILE A 12 28.71 5.58 -7.31
C ILE A 12 27.76 5.28 -6.15
N PHE A 13 28.32 5.21 -4.95
CA PHE A 13 27.50 5.26 -3.74
C PHE A 13 27.02 6.68 -3.56
N ASN A 14 25.73 6.90 -3.72
CA ASN A 14 25.13 8.15 -3.31
C ASN A 14 25.32 8.24 -1.77
N PRO A 15 26.05 9.21 -1.21
CA PRO A 15 26.31 9.30 0.23
C PRO A 15 25.04 9.58 1.06
N PHE A 16 23.93 9.83 0.41
CA PHE A 16 22.62 9.91 1.05
C PHE A 16 21.94 8.54 1.00
N SER A 17 22.43 7.59 1.80
CA SER A 17 21.59 6.51 2.24
C SER A 17 20.61 7.12 3.25
N TYR A 18 19.47 7.59 2.78
CA TYR A 18 18.35 7.75 3.66
C TYR A 18 18.01 6.34 4.14
N ASP A 19 18.33 6.07 5.38
CA ASP A 19 17.81 4.94 6.12
C ASP A 19 16.29 5.17 6.32
N PHE A 20 15.55 5.16 5.22
CA PHE A 20 14.15 4.84 5.27
C PHE A 20 14.08 3.37 5.68
N SER A 21 14.05 3.12 6.95
CA SER A 21 13.55 1.88 7.50
C SER A 21 12.04 1.81 7.25
N ILE A 22 11.66 1.95 5.96
CA ILE A 22 10.39 1.44 5.49
C ILE A 22 10.51 -0.04 5.77
N ASN A 23 9.73 -0.50 6.72
CA ASN A 23 9.69 -1.91 7.04
C ASN A 23 9.13 -2.65 5.82
N TYR A 24 10.02 -2.98 4.87
CA TYR A 24 9.68 -3.66 3.62
C TYR A 24 8.93 -4.97 3.86
N SER A 25 9.08 -5.54 5.07
CA SER A 25 8.32 -6.72 5.49
C SER A 25 6.84 -6.41 5.67
N GLU A 26 6.48 -5.23 6.15
CA GLU A 26 5.08 -4.80 6.30
C GLU A 26 4.47 -4.49 4.93
N LEU A 27 5.18 -3.82 4.04
CA LEU A 27 4.71 -3.57 2.67
C LEU A 27 4.52 -4.86 1.86
N ARG A 28 5.36 -5.87 2.07
CA ARG A 28 5.17 -7.20 1.47
C ARG A 28 3.90 -7.88 1.95
N ALA A 29 3.49 -7.67 3.20
CA ALA A 29 2.23 -8.22 3.72
C ALA A 29 1.01 -7.67 2.96
N TYR A 30 1.04 -6.40 2.52
CA TYR A 30 -0.07 -5.81 1.75
C TYR A 30 -0.12 -6.27 0.30
N SER A 31 1.02 -6.45 -0.35
CA SER A 31 1.06 -7.00 -1.71
C SER A 31 0.50 -8.42 -1.80
N SER A 32 0.39 -9.11 -0.66
CA SER A 32 -0.23 -10.44 -0.58
C SER A 32 -1.76 -10.38 -0.64
N ILE A 33 -2.39 -9.31 -0.12
CA ILE A 33 -3.84 -9.19 -0.01
C ILE A 33 -4.45 -8.14 -0.96
N MET A 34 -3.63 -7.31 -1.61
CA MET A 34 -4.09 -6.25 -2.50
C MET A 34 -3.34 -6.25 -3.82
N THR A 35 -4.01 -5.82 -4.88
CA THR A 35 -3.41 -5.64 -6.21
C THR A 35 -4.04 -4.47 -6.94
N VAL A 36 -3.26 -3.82 -7.81
CA VAL A 36 -3.75 -2.76 -8.71
C VAL A 36 -3.70 -3.29 -10.14
N ARG A 37 -4.82 -3.23 -10.86
CA ARG A 37 -4.90 -3.66 -12.25
C ARG A 37 -5.52 -2.60 -13.15
N LYS A 38 -5.32 -2.77 -14.43
CA LYS A 38 -5.92 -1.95 -15.48
C LYS A 38 -7.36 -2.39 -15.73
N ALA A 39 -8.26 -1.42 -15.94
CA ALA A 39 -9.62 -1.68 -16.39
C ALA A 39 -9.63 -2.44 -17.73
N GLN A 40 -10.62 -3.31 -17.93
CA GLN A 40 -10.72 -4.13 -19.12
C GLN A 40 -11.19 -3.36 -20.34
N SER A 41 -11.98 -2.29 -20.12
CA SER A 41 -12.53 -1.48 -21.20
C SER A 41 -12.04 -0.03 -21.12
N GLU A 42 -11.78 0.59 -22.28
CA GLU A 42 -11.50 2.02 -22.40
C GLU A 42 -12.69 2.92 -22.01
N SER A 43 -13.89 2.36 -22.03
CA SER A 43 -15.09 3.07 -21.55
C SER A 43 -15.13 3.24 -20.04
N ASP A 44 -14.37 2.43 -19.29
CA ASP A 44 -14.32 2.46 -17.83
C ASP A 44 -13.50 3.66 -17.37
N LYS A 45 -14.19 4.72 -16.92
CA LYS A 45 -13.56 5.99 -16.50
C LYS A 45 -13.41 6.12 -14.99
N GLU A 46 -14.00 5.19 -14.22
CA GLU A 46 -14.04 5.24 -12.77
C GLU A 46 -13.06 4.25 -12.13
N ILE A 47 -12.57 4.60 -10.95
CA ILE A 47 -11.80 3.68 -10.12
C ILE A 47 -12.80 2.73 -9.45
N ARG A 48 -12.52 1.43 -9.53
CA ARG A 48 -13.34 0.40 -8.86
C ARG A 48 -12.53 -0.32 -7.81
N TYR A 49 -13.19 -0.64 -6.70
CA TYR A 49 -12.66 -1.46 -5.63
C TYR A 49 -13.45 -2.76 -5.59
N ILE A 50 -12.75 -3.88 -5.74
CA ILE A 50 -13.38 -5.18 -5.92
C ILE A 50 -12.77 -6.13 -4.88
N ALA A 51 -13.63 -6.73 -4.07
CA ALA A 51 -13.26 -7.87 -3.24
C ALA A 51 -13.30 -9.14 -4.09
N ASP A 52 -12.15 -9.66 -4.47
CA ASP A 52 -12.03 -10.90 -5.21
C ASP A 52 -11.70 -12.06 -4.24
N GLU A 53 -11.72 -13.30 -4.72
CA GLU A 53 -11.50 -14.49 -3.87
C GLU A 53 -10.16 -14.46 -3.13
N ASP A 54 -9.11 -13.98 -3.78
CA ASP A 54 -7.77 -13.96 -3.19
C ASP A 54 -7.33 -12.59 -2.70
N LYS A 55 -7.78 -11.51 -3.36
CA LYS A 55 -7.24 -10.16 -3.14
C LYS A 55 -8.31 -9.07 -3.23
N ILE A 56 -8.04 -7.99 -2.54
CA ILE A 56 -8.68 -6.70 -2.79
C ILE A 56 -8.05 -6.12 -4.05
N VAL A 57 -8.86 -5.87 -5.07
CA VAL A 57 -8.43 -5.37 -6.36
C VAL A 57 -8.80 -3.90 -6.52
N VAL A 58 -7.81 -3.06 -6.81
CA VAL A 58 -8.02 -1.70 -7.29
C VAL A 58 -7.95 -1.71 -8.80
N GLU A 59 -9.07 -1.48 -9.46
CA GLU A 59 -9.12 -1.39 -10.91
C GLU A 59 -9.09 0.08 -11.34
N LEU A 60 -8.04 0.46 -12.05
CA LEU A 60 -7.83 1.82 -12.52
C LEU A 60 -8.18 1.96 -14.01
N PRO A 61 -8.82 3.07 -14.43
CA PRO A 61 -8.91 3.43 -15.84
C PRO A 61 -7.55 3.35 -16.52
N ILE A 62 -7.53 3.01 -17.81
CA ILE A 62 -6.29 2.71 -18.55
C ILE A 62 -5.26 3.85 -18.43
N GLU A 63 -5.70 5.09 -18.57
CA GLU A 63 -4.82 6.26 -18.47
C GLU A 63 -4.21 6.41 -17.07
N LYS A 64 -5.04 6.30 -16.02
CA LYS A 64 -4.60 6.37 -14.62
C LYS A 64 -3.68 5.20 -14.25
N TYR A 65 -3.93 4.02 -14.80
CA TYR A 65 -3.05 2.87 -14.60
C TYR A 65 -1.67 3.09 -15.21
N ASN A 66 -1.59 3.69 -16.41
CA ASN A 66 -0.32 4.01 -17.03
C ASN A 66 0.47 5.06 -16.22
N GLN A 67 -0.20 6.06 -15.64
CA GLN A 67 0.42 7.01 -14.71
C GLN A 67 0.89 6.31 -13.43
N TYR A 68 0.05 5.45 -12.83
CA TYR A 68 0.42 4.66 -11.66
C TYR A 68 1.70 3.83 -11.89
N LEU A 69 1.86 3.22 -13.07
CA LEU A 69 3.05 2.41 -13.40
C LEU A 69 4.36 3.23 -13.37
N GLN A 70 4.30 4.54 -13.63
CA GLN A 70 5.48 5.41 -13.60
C GLN A 70 5.96 5.65 -12.17
N PHE A 71 5.05 5.66 -11.20
CA PHE A 71 5.34 6.08 -9.83
C PHE A 71 5.30 4.94 -8.79
N LYS A 72 4.75 3.78 -9.14
CA LYS A 72 4.52 2.68 -8.19
C LYS A 72 5.76 2.13 -7.48
N ASN A 73 6.95 2.37 -8.04
CA ASN A 73 8.22 1.90 -7.48
C ASN A 73 9.07 3.05 -6.91
N ASP A 74 8.60 4.29 -7.00
CA ASP A 74 9.32 5.45 -6.48
C ASP A 74 9.00 5.63 -4.98
N PRO A 75 10.01 5.59 -4.09
CA PRO A 75 9.82 5.71 -2.65
C PRO A 75 9.08 7.00 -2.24
N ASN A 76 9.25 8.08 -3.00
CA ASN A 76 8.60 9.36 -2.71
C ASN A 76 7.10 9.36 -3.05
N PHE A 77 6.68 8.54 -4.02
CA PHE A 77 5.28 8.46 -4.43
C PHE A 77 4.51 7.31 -3.78
N ILE A 78 5.18 6.26 -3.30
CA ILE A 78 4.53 5.13 -2.64
C ILE A 78 3.63 5.56 -1.48
N PRO A 79 4.05 6.41 -0.51
CA PRO A 79 3.18 6.84 0.57
C PRO A 79 1.95 7.62 0.09
N ILE A 80 2.10 8.43 -0.97
CA ILE A 80 0.99 9.18 -1.58
C ILE A 80 -0.01 8.23 -2.23
N ILE A 81 0.48 7.24 -2.98
CA ILE A 81 -0.36 6.22 -3.61
C ILE A 81 -1.10 5.41 -2.53
N HIS A 82 -0.42 5.04 -1.46
CA HIS A 82 -1.04 4.30 -0.36
C HIS A 82 -2.13 5.11 0.34
N ALA A 83 -1.90 6.39 0.62
CA ALA A 83 -2.87 7.25 1.27
C ALA A 83 -4.09 7.54 0.37
N SER A 84 -3.91 7.63 -0.95
CA SER A 84 -4.96 8.05 -1.88
C SER A 84 -5.73 6.90 -2.51
N ILE A 85 -5.06 5.82 -2.87
CA ILE A 85 -5.68 4.72 -3.63
C ILE A 85 -5.86 3.48 -2.76
N VAL A 86 -4.79 3.02 -2.12
CA VAL A 86 -4.78 1.74 -1.41
C VAL A 86 -5.63 1.82 -0.14
N GLN A 87 -5.56 2.91 0.61
CA GLN A 87 -6.37 3.10 1.81
C GLN A 87 -7.86 3.19 1.48
N ASN A 88 -8.23 3.92 0.43
CA ASN A 88 -9.62 4.01 0.01
C ASN A 88 -10.19 2.66 -0.42
N ALA A 89 -9.40 1.85 -1.13
CA ALA A 89 -9.80 0.51 -1.51
C ALA A 89 -9.99 -0.41 -0.30
N LEU A 90 -9.02 -0.40 0.61
CA LEU A 90 -9.12 -1.19 1.84
C LEU A 90 -10.33 -0.78 2.66
N LEU A 91 -10.52 0.52 2.88
CA LEU A 91 -11.66 1.04 3.65
C LEU A 91 -13.00 0.69 3.00
N ALA A 92 -13.12 0.86 1.68
CA ALA A 92 -14.36 0.54 0.96
C ALA A 92 -14.73 -0.94 1.14
N VAL A 93 -13.77 -1.84 0.99
CA VAL A 93 -13.98 -3.28 1.15
C VAL A 93 -14.29 -3.63 2.62
N LEU A 94 -13.55 -3.08 3.58
CA LEU A 94 -13.81 -3.33 5.01
C LEU A 94 -15.22 -2.94 5.43
N LEU A 95 -15.75 -1.82 4.91
CA LEU A 95 -17.08 -1.32 5.26
C LEU A 95 -18.24 -2.04 4.55
N GLN A 96 -17.97 -2.67 3.41
CA GLN A 96 -18.98 -3.36 2.61
C GLN A 96 -19.09 -4.85 2.94
N GLU A 97 -18.04 -5.41 3.53
CA GLU A 97 -17.92 -6.84 3.75
C GLU A 97 -18.75 -7.32 4.94
N ASP A 98 -19.35 -8.50 4.79
CA ASP A 98 -19.93 -9.22 5.92
C ASP A 98 -18.82 -9.91 6.73
N TRP A 99 -18.61 -9.45 7.96
CA TRP A 99 -17.59 -9.95 8.86
C TRP A 99 -18.06 -11.14 9.73
N SER A 100 -19.25 -11.66 9.50
CA SER A 100 -19.63 -12.94 10.11
C SER A 100 -18.61 -14.03 9.74
N GLN A 101 -18.33 -14.94 10.67
CA GLN A 101 -17.37 -16.02 10.40
C GLN A 101 -17.95 -17.00 9.37
N ASN A 102 -17.20 -17.21 8.29
CA ASN A 102 -17.49 -18.22 7.30
C ASN A 102 -16.22 -19.06 7.05
N THR A 103 -16.39 -20.37 6.91
CA THR A 103 -15.28 -21.29 6.58
C THR A 103 -14.66 -20.99 5.21
N ASP A 104 -15.43 -20.40 4.30
CA ASP A 104 -15.05 -20.12 2.93
C ASP A 104 -14.62 -18.64 2.73
N ASP A 105 -14.26 -17.93 3.82
CA ASP A 105 -13.76 -16.56 3.74
C ASP A 105 -12.54 -16.46 2.81
N PRO A 106 -12.47 -15.43 1.93
CA PRO A 106 -11.36 -15.23 1.03
C PRO A 106 -10.03 -15.00 1.76
N LEU A 107 -8.92 -15.29 1.11
CA LEU A 107 -7.59 -15.23 1.71
C LEU A 107 -7.28 -13.87 2.35
N TRP A 108 -7.60 -12.77 1.68
CA TRP A 108 -7.37 -11.42 2.20
C TRP A 108 -8.14 -11.17 3.51
N LYS A 109 -9.38 -11.66 3.63
CA LYS A 109 -10.22 -11.50 4.82
C LYS A 109 -9.69 -12.32 6.00
N ARG A 110 -9.30 -13.58 5.74
CA ARG A 110 -8.63 -14.44 6.73
C ARG A 110 -7.31 -13.82 7.22
N THR A 111 -6.54 -13.22 6.30
CA THR A 111 -5.28 -12.56 6.64
C THR A 111 -5.51 -11.37 7.56
N ILE A 112 -6.52 -10.52 7.28
CA ILE A 112 -6.86 -9.38 8.14
C ILE A 112 -7.30 -9.87 9.53
N ARG A 113 -8.17 -10.86 9.62
CA ARG A 113 -8.59 -11.44 10.91
C ARG A 113 -7.38 -11.96 11.69
N TYR A 114 -6.54 -12.76 11.06
CA TYR A 114 -5.34 -13.30 11.67
C TYR A 114 -4.44 -12.21 12.26
N ARG A 115 -4.21 -11.13 11.51
CA ARG A 115 -3.42 -10.00 11.99
C ARG A 115 -4.05 -9.31 13.19
N VAL A 116 -5.36 -9.05 13.14
CA VAL A 116 -6.10 -8.44 14.25
C VAL A 116 -6.07 -9.31 15.51
N GLU A 117 -6.07 -10.62 15.37
CA GLU A 117 -6.00 -11.56 16.49
C GLU A 117 -4.59 -11.66 17.11
N HIS A 118 -3.53 -11.50 16.31
CA HIS A 118 -2.15 -11.79 16.73
C HIS A 118 -1.26 -10.56 16.92
N GLU A 119 -1.57 -9.41 16.29
CA GLU A 119 -0.81 -8.18 16.43
C GLU A 119 -1.39 -7.31 17.54
N GLU A 120 -0.58 -7.02 18.58
CA GLU A 120 -1.04 -6.30 19.79
C GLU A 120 -1.69 -4.94 19.45
N ASP A 121 -1.12 -4.20 18.50
CA ASP A 121 -1.61 -2.88 18.11
C ASP A 121 -2.96 -2.92 17.39
N LEU A 122 -3.32 -4.09 16.83
CA LEU A 122 -4.55 -4.30 16.09
C LEU A 122 -5.66 -4.97 16.92
N LYS A 123 -5.34 -5.64 18.01
CA LYS A 123 -6.33 -6.38 18.86
C LYS A 123 -7.50 -5.55 19.34
N LYS A 124 -7.31 -4.25 19.54
CA LYS A 124 -8.39 -3.34 19.96
C LYS A 124 -9.46 -3.13 18.90
N TYR A 125 -9.19 -3.46 17.64
CA TYR A 125 -10.12 -3.34 16.52
C TYR A 125 -10.81 -4.67 16.14
N LYS A 126 -10.84 -5.63 17.05
CA LYS A 126 -11.42 -6.97 16.82
C LYS A 126 -12.93 -6.98 16.60
N ASP A 127 -13.63 -5.93 16.99
CA ASP A 127 -15.06 -5.77 16.71
C ASP A 127 -15.25 -5.20 15.31
N PHE A 128 -15.39 -6.08 14.33
CA PHE A 128 -15.63 -5.74 12.94
C PHE A 128 -17.06 -5.26 12.65
N SER A 129 -17.98 -5.30 13.62
CA SER A 129 -19.32 -4.72 13.47
C SER A 129 -19.31 -3.21 13.66
N ASP A 130 -18.31 -2.67 14.35
CA ASP A 130 -18.13 -1.25 14.58
C ASP A 130 -17.39 -0.60 13.40
N LYS A 131 -18.11 0.28 12.69
CA LYS A 131 -17.56 1.00 11.53
C LYS A 131 -16.38 1.91 11.88
N GLU A 132 -16.37 2.49 13.08
CA GLU A 132 -15.26 3.34 13.53
C GLU A 132 -14.00 2.50 13.71
N ASN A 133 -14.12 1.30 14.26
CA ASN A 133 -13.03 0.33 14.34
C ASN A 133 -12.49 -0.02 12.94
N LEU A 134 -13.35 -0.25 11.95
CA LEU A 134 -12.92 -0.57 10.59
C LEU A 134 -12.16 0.59 9.92
N ILE A 135 -12.61 1.83 10.16
CA ILE A 135 -11.90 3.02 9.67
C ILE A 135 -10.49 3.08 10.28
N MET A 136 -10.40 2.99 11.62
CA MET A 136 -9.10 3.03 12.30
C MET A 136 -8.20 1.84 11.94
N LEU A 137 -8.79 0.66 11.76
CA LEU A 137 -8.09 -0.52 11.30
C LEU A 137 -7.47 -0.31 9.92
N SER A 138 -8.18 0.32 8.98
CA SER A 138 -7.64 0.61 7.64
C SER A 138 -6.38 1.47 7.69
N HIS A 139 -6.33 2.46 8.57
CA HIS A 139 -5.14 3.28 8.79
C HIS A 139 -3.98 2.48 9.39
N LYS A 140 -4.27 1.66 10.40
CA LYS A 140 -3.24 0.87 11.10
C LYS A 140 -2.68 -0.24 10.22
N LEU A 141 -3.53 -0.94 9.49
CA LEU A 141 -3.09 -1.94 8.52
C LEU A 141 -2.10 -1.39 7.50
N LEU A 142 -2.18 -0.13 7.12
CA LEU A 142 -1.30 0.54 6.16
C LEU A 142 -0.21 1.41 6.83
N CYS A 143 0.05 1.23 8.13
CA CYS A 143 1.07 1.97 8.86
C CYS A 143 0.90 3.49 8.77
N ASP A 144 -0.31 3.98 9.02
CA ASP A 144 -0.67 5.40 8.98
C ASP A 144 -0.22 6.11 7.68
N PRO A 145 -0.80 5.73 6.51
CA PRO A 145 -0.33 6.17 5.20
C PRO A 145 -0.42 7.69 5.02
N ILE A 146 -1.38 8.35 5.68
CA ILE A 146 -1.53 9.82 5.62
C ILE A 146 -0.35 10.51 6.31
N LYS A 147 0.07 10.03 7.49
CA LYS A 147 1.25 10.53 8.17
C LYS A 147 2.49 10.41 7.29
N ARG A 148 2.71 9.23 6.73
CA ARG A 148 3.84 8.96 5.84
C ARG A 148 3.83 9.82 4.58
N MET A 149 2.65 10.07 4.02
CA MET A 149 2.48 10.98 2.89
C MET A 149 2.95 12.39 3.24
N PHE A 150 2.52 12.95 4.38
CA PHE A 150 2.94 14.29 4.79
C PHE A 150 4.45 14.36 5.10
N GLU A 151 5.01 13.35 5.72
CA GLU A 151 6.46 13.25 5.95
C GLU A 151 7.23 13.28 4.63
N THR A 152 6.78 12.54 3.62
CA THR A 152 7.39 12.52 2.29
C THR A 152 7.28 13.88 1.60
N ILE A 153 6.12 14.52 1.60
CA ILE A 153 5.91 15.84 1.00
C ILE A 153 6.84 16.87 1.65
N THR A 154 6.94 16.86 2.99
CA THR A 154 7.80 17.79 3.72
C THR A 154 9.28 17.60 3.36
N LEU A 155 9.73 16.37 3.18
CA LEU A 155 11.10 16.08 2.75
C LEU A 155 11.38 16.57 1.34
N CYS A 156 10.46 16.36 0.41
CA CYS A 156 10.61 16.83 -0.97
C CYS A 156 10.67 18.36 -1.07
N THR A 157 9.88 19.08 -0.26
CA THR A 157 9.87 20.55 -0.29
C THR A 157 11.10 21.18 0.34
N ASN A 158 11.71 20.53 1.33
CA ASN A 158 12.92 21.05 1.99
C ASN A 158 14.21 20.77 1.18
N SER A 159 14.17 19.89 0.19
CA SER A 159 15.33 19.58 -0.65
C SER A 159 15.50 20.55 -1.84
N ASP A 160 14.53 21.43 -2.09
CA ASP A 160 14.58 22.41 -3.19
C ASP A 160 15.16 23.78 -2.72
N ASP A 161 15.47 23.95 -1.44
CA ASP A 161 15.96 25.20 -0.85
C ASP A 161 17.51 25.24 -0.64
N ASP A 162 18.25 24.21 -1.07
CA ASP A 162 19.72 24.13 -1.06
C ASP A 162 20.29 24.18 -2.50
#